data_8384fabf60aaf5e465a6cfc54598e42f
#
_entry.id   8384fabf60aaf5e465a6cfc54598e42f
#
_cell.length_a   1.000
_cell.length_b   1.000
_cell.length_c   1.000
_cell.angle_alpha   90.00
_cell.angle_beta   90.00
_cell.angle_gamma   90.00
#
_symmetry.space_group_name_H-M   'P 1'
#
loop_
_entity.id
_entity.type
_entity.pdbx_description
1 polymer ?
#
loop_
_entity_poly.entity_id
_entity_poly.type
_entity_poly.pdbx_seq_one_letter_code
_entity_poly.pdbx_strand_id
1 'polypeptide(L)'
;MYGGVTIGFPVADGGEAAAQIEALTQELEVTKLDLRVLSEETVLAEKNWSDFLQYYLLQKVLLQDRLEISEQSLEELELRLKAGRADVSKLAREILSKANAEIALVQLESRYLAEKVTAQSSTDQTCSLFSLCEIIANSLPVN
;
A
#
# COMPACT_ATOMS: atom_id res chain seq x y z
N MET A 1 -38.61 -22.36 60.09
CA MET A 1 -37.50 -22.31 59.09
C MET A 1 -37.29 -20.90 58.72
N TYR A 2 -36.26 -20.25 59.23
CA TYR A 2 -35.88 -18.89 58.82
C TYR A 2 -34.69 -19.00 57.83
N GLY A 3 -34.90 -18.69 56.56
CA GLY A 3 -33.85 -18.61 55.56
C GLY A 3 -33.27 -17.21 55.61
N GLY A 4 -32.06 -17.06 56.15
CA GLY A 4 -31.31 -15.81 56.09
C GLY A 4 -30.51 -15.74 54.81
N VAL A 5 -30.70 -14.69 54.00
CA VAL A 5 -29.82 -14.37 52.88
C VAL A 5 -28.67 -13.56 53.44
N THR A 6 -27.46 -14.15 53.47
CA THR A 6 -26.23 -13.43 53.85
C THR A 6 -25.65 -12.81 52.60
N ILE A 7 -25.73 -11.48 52.47
CA ILE A 7 -25.03 -10.75 51.43
C ILE A 7 -23.67 -10.37 52.02
N GLY A 8 -22.64 -11.12 51.66
CA GLY A 8 -21.25 -10.81 52.00
C GLY A 8 -20.71 -9.75 51.06
N PHE A 9 -20.49 -8.53 51.54
CA PHE A 9 -19.66 -7.57 50.86
C PHE A 9 -18.20 -7.77 51.31
N PRO A 10 -17.22 -7.93 50.41
CA PRO A 10 -15.83 -7.94 50.82
C PRO A 10 -15.44 -6.53 51.30
N VAL A 11 -15.42 -6.34 52.59
CA VAL A 11 -15.11 -5.05 53.24
C VAL A 11 -13.59 -4.79 53.36
N ALA A 12 -12.77 -5.79 53.05
CA ALA A 12 -11.30 -5.64 53.08
C ALA A 12 -10.68 -6.65 52.08
N ASP A 13 -10.51 -6.22 50.84
CA ASP A 13 -9.76 -6.95 49.81
C ASP A 13 -8.26 -6.56 49.79
N GLY A 14 -7.76 -5.93 50.87
CA GLY A 14 -6.34 -5.55 50.98
C GLY A 14 -5.83 -4.56 49.92
N GLY A 15 -6.73 -3.84 49.26
CA GLY A 15 -6.38 -2.94 48.16
C GLY A 15 -6.31 -3.59 46.78
N GLU A 16 -6.70 -4.88 46.67
CA GLU A 16 -6.66 -5.63 45.39
C GLU A 16 -7.59 -5.00 44.36
N ALA A 17 -8.80 -4.58 44.73
CA ALA A 17 -9.72 -3.89 43.85
C ALA A 17 -9.17 -2.53 43.36
N ALA A 18 -8.49 -1.78 44.24
CA ALA A 18 -7.86 -0.52 43.86
C ALA A 18 -6.69 -0.75 42.90
N ALA A 19 -5.86 -1.75 43.12
CA ALA A 19 -4.77 -2.13 42.19
C ALA A 19 -5.30 -2.62 40.85
N GLN A 20 -6.40 -3.35 40.82
CA GLN A 20 -7.05 -3.77 39.56
C GLN A 20 -7.62 -2.59 38.78
N ILE A 21 -8.24 -1.61 39.44
CA ILE A 21 -8.76 -0.40 38.81
C ILE A 21 -7.58 0.42 38.24
N GLU A 22 -6.49 0.55 38.96
CA GLU A 22 -5.30 1.26 38.50
C GLU A 22 -4.68 0.57 37.26
N ALA A 23 -4.54 -0.76 37.29
CA ALA A 23 -4.04 -1.53 36.16
C ALA A 23 -4.94 -1.40 34.93
N LEU A 24 -6.25 -1.49 35.07
CA LEU A 24 -7.21 -1.29 33.98
C LEU A 24 -7.19 0.14 33.44
N THR A 25 -6.96 1.13 34.31
CA THR A 25 -6.84 2.53 33.88
C THR A 25 -5.58 2.75 33.04
N GLN A 26 -4.45 2.16 33.45
CA GLN A 26 -3.21 2.20 32.67
C GLN A 26 -3.35 1.47 31.33
N GLU A 27 -3.99 0.31 31.31
CA GLU A 27 -4.27 -0.43 30.07
C GLU A 27 -5.16 0.38 29.11
N LEU A 28 -6.17 1.08 29.65
CA LEU A 28 -7.01 1.98 28.86
C LEU A 28 -6.21 3.15 28.25
N GLU A 29 -5.29 3.73 29.00
CA GLU A 29 -4.42 4.80 28.49
C GLU A 29 -3.48 4.32 27.39
N VAL A 30 -2.88 3.13 27.56
CA VAL A 30 -2.04 2.51 26.53
C VAL A 30 -2.88 2.24 25.28
N THR A 31 -4.06 1.67 25.41
CA THR A 31 -4.95 1.39 24.26
C THR A 31 -5.35 2.68 23.53
N LYS A 32 -5.59 3.78 24.25
CA LYS A 32 -5.88 5.09 23.64
C LYS A 32 -4.69 5.65 22.87
N LEU A 33 -3.47 5.49 23.39
CA LEU A 33 -2.25 5.87 22.70
C LEU A 33 -2.03 5.04 21.44
N ASP A 34 -2.23 3.72 21.51
CA ASP A 34 -2.11 2.83 20.36
C ASP A 34 -3.10 3.19 19.26
N LEU A 35 -4.36 3.47 19.61
CA LEU A 35 -5.37 3.94 18.66
C LEU A 35 -5.00 5.27 17.99
N ARG A 36 -4.41 6.18 18.75
CA ARG A 36 -3.94 7.46 18.22
C ARG A 36 -2.78 7.27 17.24
N VAL A 37 -1.79 6.46 17.60
CA VAL A 37 -0.66 6.13 16.71
C VAL A 37 -1.16 5.49 15.45
N LEU A 38 -2.06 4.50 15.54
CA LEU A 38 -2.62 3.83 14.38
C LEU A 38 -3.38 4.81 13.46
N SER A 39 -4.13 5.75 14.03
CA SER A 39 -4.84 6.76 13.23
C SER A 39 -3.87 7.71 12.52
N GLU A 40 -2.79 8.13 13.17
CA GLU A 40 -1.76 8.97 12.57
C GLU A 40 -1.00 8.23 11.45
N GLU A 41 -0.68 6.95 11.65
CA GLU A 41 -0.07 6.09 10.64
C GLU A 41 -0.97 5.90 9.42
N THR A 42 -2.28 5.72 9.61
CA THR A 42 -3.24 5.58 8.51
C THR A 42 -3.31 6.85 7.66
N VAL A 43 -3.41 8.02 8.30
CA VAL A 43 -3.43 9.31 7.60
C VAL A 43 -2.13 9.54 6.81
N LEU A 44 -0.98 9.17 7.39
CA LEU A 44 0.31 9.27 6.72
C LEU A 44 0.39 8.32 5.52
N ALA A 45 -0.11 7.10 5.65
CA ALA A 45 -0.15 6.11 4.57
C ALA A 45 -1.02 6.59 3.40
N GLU A 46 -2.20 7.16 3.68
CA GLU A 46 -3.07 7.75 2.65
C GLU A 46 -2.40 8.91 1.92
N LYS A 47 -1.73 9.79 2.65
CA LYS A 47 -0.99 10.90 2.05
C LYS A 47 0.15 10.39 1.16
N ASN A 48 0.96 9.47 1.65
CA ASN A 48 2.07 8.88 0.90
C ASN A 48 1.58 8.20 -0.38
N TRP A 49 0.46 7.50 -0.31
CA TRP A 49 -0.18 6.90 -1.48
C TRP A 49 -0.65 7.94 -2.49
N SER A 50 -1.28 9.03 -2.04
CA SER A 50 -1.72 10.12 -2.92
C SER A 50 -0.53 10.79 -3.62
N ASP A 51 0.53 11.10 -2.88
CA ASP A 51 1.76 11.71 -3.42
C ASP A 51 2.43 10.77 -4.44
N PHE A 52 2.47 9.48 -4.14
CA PHE A 52 2.98 8.47 -5.06
C PHE A 52 2.15 8.37 -6.34
N LEU A 53 0.81 8.41 -6.25
CA LEU A 53 -0.05 8.37 -7.42
C LEU A 53 0.20 9.56 -8.38
N GLN A 54 0.36 10.76 -7.84
CA GLN A 54 0.69 11.93 -8.65
C GLN A 54 2.03 11.76 -9.36
N TYR A 55 3.05 11.30 -8.64
CA TYR A 55 4.35 10.98 -9.21
C TYR A 55 4.24 9.91 -10.31
N TYR A 56 3.54 8.81 -10.05
CA TYR A 56 3.33 7.72 -11.01
C TYR A 56 2.68 8.21 -12.31
N LEU A 57 1.59 8.97 -12.20
CA LEU A 57 0.89 9.49 -13.38
C LEU A 57 1.78 10.40 -14.23
N LEU A 58 2.52 11.30 -13.59
CA LEU A 58 3.45 12.19 -14.28
C LEU A 58 4.57 11.40 -14.99
N GLN A 59 5.20 10.46 -14.29
CA GLN A 59 6.27 9.64 -14.85
C GLN A 59 5.77 8.74 -15.99
N LYS A 60 4.57 8.20 -15.87
CA LYS A 60 3.96 7.37 -16.91
C LYS A 60 3.77 8.16 -18.20
N VAL A 61 3.21 9.36 -18.14
CA VAL A 61 3.04 10.24 -19.31
C VAL A 61 4.39 10.54 -19.94
N LEU A 62 5.38 10.97 -19.15
CA LEU A 62 6.72 11.28 -19.66
C LEU A 62 7.40 10.10 -20.36
N LEU A 63 7.26 8.90 -19.83
CA LEU A 63 7.83 7.69 -20.42
C LEU A 63 7.08 7.27 -21.69
N GLN A 64 5.76 7.44 -21.73
CA GLN A 64 4.96 7.18 -22.92
C GLN A 64 5.32 8.16 -24.05
N ASP A 65 5.41 9.45 -23.76
CA ASP A 65 5.85 10.47 -24.74
C ASP A 65 7.27 10.16 -25.26
N ARG A 66 8.17 9.74 -24.37
CA ARG A 66 9.53 9.34 -24.75
C ARG A 66 9.53 8.13 -25.69
N LEU A 67 8.68 7.14 -25.43
CA LEU A 67 8.53 5.96 -26.30
C LEU A 67 8.03 6.37 -27.69
N GLU A 68 7.00 7.19 -27.74
CA GLU A 68 6.44 7.69 -29.00
C GLU A 68 7.49 8.44 -29.83
N ILE A 69 8.25 9.36 -29.20
CA ILE A 69 9.34 10.08 -29.84
C ILE A 69 10.43 9.12 -30.35
N SER A 70 10.82 8.13 -29.55
CA SER A 70 11.81 7.12 -29.97
C SER A 70 11.31 6.26 -31.12
N GLU A 71 10.04 5.91 -31.18
CA GLU A 71 9.45 5.17 -32.30
C GLU A 71 9.49 5.98 -33.60
N GLN A 72 9.07 7.24 -33.55
CA GLN A 72 9.15 8.15 -34.70
C GLN A 72 10.59 8.34 -35.17
N SER A 73 11.54 8.50 -34.24
CA SER A 73 12.97 8.64 -34.56
C SER A 73 13.53 7.37 -35.21
N LEU A 74 13.13 6.19 -34.75
CA LEU A 74 13.53 4.91 -35.33
C LEU A 74 13.03 4.75 -36.76
N GLU A 75 11.76 5.05 -37.03
CA GLU A 75 11.18 4.99 -38.37
C GLU A 75 11.93 5.92 -39.34
N GLU A 76 12.21 7.14 -38.90
CA GLU A 76 12.99 8.11 -39.72
C GLU A 76 14.42 7.61 -39.97
N LEU A 77 15.11 7.08 -38.97
CA LEU A 77 16.47 6.56 -39.09
C LEU A 77 16.52 5.33 -40.02
N GLU A 78 15.53 4.44 -39.97
CA GLU A 78 15.43 3.30 -40.90
C GLU A 78 15.26 3.75 -42.34
N LEU A 79 14.42 4.76 -42.59
CA LEU A 79 14.24 5.31 -43.95
C LEU A 79 15.52 5.94 -44.45
N ARG A 80 16.23 6.69 -43.60
CA ARG A 80 17.54 7.31 -43.96
C ARG A 80 18.63 6.26 -44.19
N LEU A 81 18.61 5.15 -43.41
CA LEU A 81 19.55 4.04 -43.58
C LEU A 81 19.34 3.36 -44.94
N LYS A 82 18.08 3.05 -45.29
CA LYS A 82 17.71 2.48 -46.61
C LYS A 82 18.14 3.38 -47.76
N ALA A 83 18.17 4.69 -47.55
CA ALA A 83 18.66 5.67 -48.51
C ALA A 83 20.20 5.87 -48.47
N GLY A 84 20.94 5.11 -47.68
CA GLY A 84 22.39 5.24 -47.50
C GLY A 84 22.82 6.54 -46.81
N ARG A 85 21.92 7.22 -46.10
CA ARG A 85 22.14 8.54 -45.48
C ARG A 85 22.23 8.55 -43.97
N ALA A 86 22.20 7.36 -43.32
CA ALA A 86 22.30 7.23 -41.87
C ALA A 86 23.39 6.25 -41.48
N ASP A 87 23.90 6.44 -40.26
CA ASP A 87 24.89 5.56 -39.66
C ASP A 87 24.18 4.51 -38.78
N VAL A 88 24.59 3.25 -38.92
CA VAL A 88 24.07 2.10 -38.14
C VAL A 88 24.26 2.34 -36.63
N SER A 89 25.32 3.06 -36.24
CA SER A 89 25.60 3.37 -34.84
C SER A 89 24.53 4.29 -34.22
N LYS A 90 23.90 5.16 -35.02
CA LYS A 90 22.77 6.00 -34.56
C LYS A 90 21.50 5.17 -34.36
N LEU A 91 21.23 4.27 -35.29
CA LEU A 91 20.09 3.34 -35.18
C LEU A 91 20.24 2.47 -33.93
N ALA A 92 21.41 1.90 -33.68
CA ALA A 92 21.66 1.09 -32.50
C ALA A 92 21.45 1.85 -31.18
N ARG A 93 21.89 3.11 -31.13
CA ARG A 93 21.68 3.98 -29.95
C ARG A 93 20.19 4.27 -29.70
N GLU A 94 19.41 4.49 -30.76
CA GLU A 94 17.99 4.78 -30.63
C GLU A 94 17.21 3.54 -30.20
N ILE A 95 17.55 2.36 -30.73
CA ILE A 95 17.01 1.07 -30.26
C ILE A 95 17.27 0.88 -28.77
N LEU A 96 18.49 1.16 -28.32
CA LEU A 96 18.84 1.05 -26.90
C LEU A 96 18.08 2.09 -26.05
N SER A 97 17.90 3.32 -26.56
CA SER A 97 17.11 4.35 -25.88
C SER A 97 15.65 3.92 -25.70
N LYS A 98 15.04 3.35 -26.76
CA LYS A 98 13.68 2.80 -26.70
C LYS A 98 13.58 1.67 -25.70
N ALA A 99 14.48 0.69 -25.77
CA ALA A 99 14.49 -0.44 -24.82
C ALA A 99 14.63 0.01 -23.36
N ASN A 100 15.48 1.00 -23.09
CA ASN A 100 15.60 1.56 -21.74
C ASN A 100 14.32 2.27 -21.28
N ALA A 101 13.60 2.96 -22.15
CA ALA A 101 12.32 3.57 -21.82
C ALA A 101 11.23 2.52 -21.55
N GLU A 102 11.19 1.44 -22.32
CA GLU A 102 10.28 0.31 -22.09
C GLU A 102 10.55 -0.37 -20.74
N ILE A 103 11.83 -0.62 -20.41
CA ILE A 103 12.24 -1.18 -19.12
C ILE A 103 11.82 -0.25 -17.98
N ALA A 104 12.04 1.05 -18.12
CA ALA A 104 11.66 2.04 -17.10
C ALA A 104 10.13 2.07 -16.89
N LEU A 105 9.34 1.91 -17.95
CA LEU A 105 7.88 1.84 -17.85
C LEU A 105 7.44 0.57 -17.10
N VAL A 106 8.02 -0.59 -17.42
CA VAL A 106 7.72 -1.85 -16.71
C VAL A 106 8.11 -1.76 -15.23
N GLN A 107 9.25 -1.15 -14.92
CA GLN A 107 9.67 -0.92 -13.53
C GLN A 107 8.71 0.01 -12.78
N LEU A 108 8.25 1.08 -13.44
CA LEU A 108 7.28 2.00 -12.86
C LEU A 108 5.93 1.31 -12.59
N GLU A 109 5.45 0.50 -13.51
CA GLU A 109 4.22 -0.30 -13.36
C GLU A 109 4.34 -1.34 -12.23
N SER A 110 5.49 -2.03 -12.16
CA SER A 110 5.77 -2.99 -11.08
C SER A 110 5.78 -2.32 -9.71
N ARG A 111 6.42 -1.13 -9.62
CA ARG A 111 6.42 -0.33 -8.40
C ARG A 111 5.01 0.14 -8.03
N TYR A 112 4.22 0.57 -9.01
CA TYR A 112 2.82 0.95 -8.77
C TYR A 112 2.02 -0.19 -8.15
N LEU A 113 2.17 -1.42 -8.67
CA LEU A 113 1.48 -2.58 -8.11
C LEU A 113 1.93 -2.89 -6.67
N ALA A 114 3.23 -2.82 -6.39
CA ALA A 114 3.77 -3.04 -5.06
C ALA A 114 3.26 -1.99 -4.04
N GLU A 115 3.30 -0.71 -4.40
CA GLU A 115 2.81 0.38 -3.53
C GLU A 115 1.29 0.30 -3.34
N LYS A 116 0.53 -0.10 -4.37
CA LYS A 116 -0.91 -0.33 -4.27
C LYS A 116 -1.23 -1.44 -3.27
N VAL A 117 -0.53 -2.57 -3.32
CA VAL A 117 -0.70 -3.67 -2.37
C VAL A 117 -0.38 -3.20 -0.95
N THR A 118 0.72 -2.45 -0.77
CA THR A 118 1.12 -1.90 0.53
C THR A 118 0.06 -0.94 1.09
N ALA A 119 -0.43 0.00 0.28
CA ALA A 119 -1.46 0.94 0.69
C ALA A 119 -2.77 0.24 1.09
N GLN A 120 -3.16 -0.79 0.36
CA GLN A 120 -4.37 -1.56 0.65
C GLN A 120 -4.20 -2.47 1.87
N SER A 121 -2.99 -3.00 2.13
CA SER A 121 -2.72 -3.79 3.34
C SER A 121 -2.76 -2.92 4.60
N SER A 122 -2.31 -1.67 4.52
CA SER A 122 -2.36 -0.74 5.65
C SER A 122 -3.77 -0.29 6.02
N THR A 123 -4.73 -0.38 5.10
CA THR A 123 -6.14 -0.04 5.32
C THR A 123 -7.05 -1.26 5.60
N ASP A 124 -6.47 -2.43 5.85
CA ASP A 124 -7.19 -3.70 6.06
C ASP A 124 -8.10 -4.13 4.89
N GLN A 125 -7.90 -3.54 3.71
CA GLN A 125 -8.64 -3.84 2.48
C GLN A 125 -7.98 -4.92 1.61
N THR A 126 -6.96 -5.60 2.12
CA THR A 126 -6.27 -6.71 1.44
C THR A 126 -7.20 -7.81 0.98
N CYS A 127 -8.24 -8.03 1.73
CA CYS A 127 -9.28 -9.02 1.45
C CYS A 127 -9.98 -8.75 0.11
N SER A 128 -10.30 -7.50 -0.21
CA SER A 128 -10.99 -7.10 -1.44
C SER A 128 -10.09 -7.18 -2.68
N LEU A 129 -8.78 -6.98 -2.52
CA LEU A 129 -7.79 -7.03 -3.60
C LEU A 129 -7.68 -8.40 -4.26
N PHE A 130 -7.77 -9.45 -3.46
CA PHE A 130 -7.55 -10.82 -3.92
C PHE A 130 -8.85 -11.62 -4.04
N SER A 131 -10.01 -10.98 -3.88
CA SER A 131 -11.33 -11.65 -3.79
C SER A 131 -11.37 -12.72 -2.68
N LEU A 132 -10.50 -12.60 -1.68
CA LEU A 132 -10.38 -13.53 -0.57
C LEU A 132 -11.46 -13.33 0.49
N CYS A 133 -12.14 -12.18 0.49
CA CYS A 133 -13.20 -11.88 1.44
C CYS A 133 -14.36 -12.86 1.35
N GLU A 134 -14.74 -13.28 0.16
CA GLU A 134 -15.79 -14.27 -0.05
C GLU A 134 -15.37 -15.66 0.44
N ILE A 135 -14.09 -16.01 0.25
CA ILE A 135 -13.54 -17.30 0.71
C ILE A 135 -13.50 -17.35 2.23
N ILE A 136 -13.07 -16.28 2.88
CA ILE A 136 -13.00 -16.19 4.35
C ILE A 136 -14.40 -16.18 4.95
N ALA A 137 -15.35 -15.41 4.39
CA ALA A 137 -16.72 -15.36 4.86
C ALA A 137 -17.42 -16.73 4.77
N ASN A 138 -17.13 -17.52 3.74
CA ASN A 138 -17.70 -18.85 3.53
C ASN A 138 -16.98 -19.96 4.33
N SER A 139 -15.78 -19.70 4.86
CA SER A 139 -14.99 -20.66 5.64
C SER A 139 -15.17 -20.56 7.15
N LEU A 140 -15.80 -19.50 7.66
CA LEU A 140 -16.09 -19.36 9.08
C LEU A 140 -17.32 -20.20 9.44
N PRO A 141 -17.22 -21.16 10.36
CA PRO A 141 -18.39 -21.89 10.84
C PRO A 141 -19.31 -20.91 11.55
N VAL A 142 -20.54 -20.82 11.05
CA VAL A 142 -21.63 -20.11 11.74
C VAL A 142 -21.97 -20.93 12.98
N ASN A 143 -21.52 -20.47 14.16
CA ASN A 143 -21.94 -20.99 15.47
C ASN A 143 -23.24 -20.32 15.92
#